data_9d25e7e99980480d363e0dcaf7101dd0
#
_entry.id   9d25e7e99980480d363e0dcaf7101dd0
#
_cell.length_a   1.000
_cell.length_b   1.000
_cell.length_c   1.000
_cell.angle_alpha   90.00
_cell.angle_beta   90.00
_cell.angle_gamma   90.00
#
_symmetry.space_group_name_H-M   'P 1'
#
loop_
_entity.id
_entity.type
_entity.pdbx_description
1 polymer ?
#
loop_
_entity_poly.entity_id
_entity_poly.type
_entity_poly.pdbx_seq_one_letter_code
_entity_poly.pdbx_strand_id
1 'polypeptide(L)'
;MLLTVFLTVVVAISAYAIMAFLTRTNQFNVTGRTVVVTGGSQGLGLAIARQLSAKGANVVIVAQTVSKLEEALKTVRSAAANPAIQKFMYLSFDLRSPDSAPAILAKVAQWNNGESPEVVFNCAGNCIPGFFASSSVETLRAQMDTLYWSCTYMAHATLQQWLKPVDKGVQKSHDSKPRHLIFTSSVLAFMPLAGYAPYNPAKAAMRTLADTLNQEVQVYNGARKNAEPGPAAEIKIHAIYPMGIRSPGFENEERLKPALTKMLEEDDKPQQPDELASTIIAELEAGKYIITASLIGHIMKGWAMGGSQRVGIMDYLYDWLGSIIVLFITPDFMSKCWKWGKEKGLQGAS
;
A
#
# COMPACT_ATOMS: atom_id res chain seq x y z
N MET A 1 -24.68 -27.19 -28.13
CA MET A 1 -23.57 -26.38 -28.62
C MET A 1 -23.16 -25.26 -27.64
N LEU A 2 -24.02 -24.32 -27.26
CA LEU A 2 -23.70 -23.25 -26.29
C LEU A 2 -23.25 -23.77 -24.90
N LEU A 3 -23.94 -24.76 -24.33
CA LEU A 3 -23.58 -25.35 -23.04
C LEU A 3 -22.22 -26.07 -23.09
N THR A 4 -21.93 -26.77 -24.17
CA THR A 4 -20.64 -27.47 -24.37
C THR A 4 -19.49 -26.46 -24.48
N VAL A 5 -19.68 -25.38 -25.24
CA VAL A 5 -18.70 -24.28 -25.34
C VAL A 5 -18.47 -23.63 -23.97
N PHE A 6 -19.54 -23.33 -23.25
CA PHE A 6 -19.45 -22.75 -21.89
C PHE A 6 -18.66 -23.66 -20.94
N LEU A 7 -18.99 -24.97 -20.90
CA LEU A 7 -18.27 -25.95 -20.06
C LEU A 7 -16.79 -26.06 -20.45
N THR A 8 -16.48 -26.08 -21.74
CA THR A 8 -15.09 -26.13 -22.22
C THR A 8 -14.30 -24.88 -21.79
N VAL A 9 -14.90 -23.70 -21.89
CA VAL A 9 -14.28 -22.45 -21.44
C VAL A 9 -14.04 -22.45 -19.92
N VAL A 10 -15.03 -22.89 -19.13
CA VAL A 10 -14.88 -23.00 -17.66
C VAL A 10 -13.76 -23.98 -17.29
N VAL A 11 -13.70 -25.14 -17.93
CA VAL A 11 -12.64 -26.14 -17.70
C VAL A 11 -11.26 -25.58 -18.10
N ALA A 12 -11.15 -24.89 -19.23
CA ALA A 12 -9.91 -24.28 -19.69
C ALA A 12 -9.44 -23.18 -18.73
N ILE A 13 -10.33 -22.31 -18.28
CA ILE A 13 -10.03 -21.27 -17.28
C ILE A 13 -9.58 -21.90 -15.96
N SER A 14 -10.28 -22.95 -15.50
CA SER A 14 -9.94 -23.65 -14.25
C SER A 14 -8.57 -24.35 -14.36
N ALA A 15 -8.30 -25.04 -15.46
CA ALA A 15 -7.01 -25.67 -15.72
C ALA A 15 -5.86 -24.65 -15.80
N TYR A 16 -6.09 -23.52 -16.47
CA TYR A 16 -5.13 -22.42 -16.52
C TYR A 16 -4.87 -21.83 -15.13
N ALA A 17 -5.91 -21.61 -14.32
CA ALA A 17 -5.78 -21.09 -12.97
C ALA A 17 -5.00 -22.05 -12.05
N ILE A 18 -5.27 -23.36 -12.15
CA ILE A 18 -4.55 -24.41 -11.41
C ILE A 18 -3.08 -24.45 -11.85
N MET A 19 -2.80 -24.44 -13.15
CA MET A 19 -1.44 -24.46 -13.68
C MET A 19 -0.66 -23.20 -13.27
N ALA A 20 -1.29 -22.03 -13.37
CA ALA A 20 -0.71 -20.77 -12.92
C ALA A 20 -0.43 -20.75 -11.41
N PHE A 21 -1.27 -21.38 -10.61
CA PHE A 21 -1.05 -21.55 -9.17
C PHE A 21 0.13 -22.48 -8.87
N LEU A 22 0.21 -23.63 -9.54
CA LEU A 22 1.27 -24.64 -9.34
C LEU A 22 2.66 -24.18 -9.83
N THR A 23 2.71 -23.29 -10.84
CA THR A 23 3.97 -22.75 -11.40
C THR A 23 4.37 -21.40 -10.81
N ARG A 24 3.66 -20.91 -9.80
CA ARG A 24 3.87 -19.59 -9.22
C ARG A 24 5.19 -19.51 -8.48
N THR A 25 6.13 -18.74 -9.01
CA THR A 25 7.36 -18.40 -8.31
C THR A 25 7.12 -17.26 -7.33
N ASN A 26 7.73 -17.33 -6.14
CA ASN A 26 7.66 -16.23 -5.17
C ASN A 26 8.37 -14.98 -5.72
N GLN A 27 7.59 -13.94 -6.05
CA GLN A 27 8.06 -12.67 -6.59
C GLN A 27 8.53 -11.68 -5.53
N PHE A 28 8.36 -12.01 -4.24
CA PHE A 28 8.65 -11.14 -3.10
C PHE A 28 9.42 -11.87 -2.00
N ASN A 29 10.51 -12.54 -2.34
CA ASN A 29 11.36 -13.17 -1.34
C ASN A 29 12.20 -12.13 -0.60
N VAL A 30 11.99 -12.01 0.72
CA VAL A 30 12.65 -11.01 1.59
C VAL A 30 13.76 -11.58 2.47
N THR A 31 14.04 -12.87 2.41
CA THR A 31 15.07 -13.54 3.23
C THR A 31 16.43 -12.88 3.03
N GLY A 32 17.02 -12.39 4.11
CA GLY A 32 18.32 -11.69 4.15
C GLY A 32 18.29 -10.25 3.63
N ARG A 33 17.15 -9.75 3.14
CA ARG A 33 17.01 -8.40 2.57
C ARG A 33 16.69 -7.37 3.65
N THR A 34 17.10 -6.13 3.41
CA THR A 34 16.78 -5.00 4.27
C THR A 34 15.47 -4.34 3.84
N VAL A 35 14.53 -4.29 4.77
CA VAL A 35 13.20 -3.73 4.57
C VAL A 35 13.00 -2.53 5.48
N VAL A 36 12.56 -1.41 4.93
CA VAL A 36 12.14 -0.22 5.68
C VAL A 36 10.60 -0.16 5.70
N VAL A 37 10.02 -0.02 6.90
CA VAL A 37 8.56 0.12 7.08
C VAL A 37 8.28 1.44 7.79
N THR A 38 7.77 2.43 7.06
CA THR A 38 7.27 3.67 7.66
C THR A 38 5.92 3.42 8.34
N GLY A 39 5.62 4.11 9.43
CA GLY A 39 4.44 3.79 10.24
C GLY A 39 4.53 2.44 10.97
N GLY A 40 5.75 1.90 11.16
CA GLY A 40 6.02 0.57 11.70
C GLY A 40 5.83 0.41 13.21
N SER A 41 5.35 1.43 13.91
CA SER A 41 5.20 1.38 15.39
C SER A 41 3.86 0.83 15.87
N GLN A 42 2.87 0.69 15.00
CA GLN A 42 1.53 0.17 15.34
C GLN A 42 0.75 -0.27 14.10
N GLY A 43 -0.41 -0.92 14.31
CA GLY A 43 -1.36 -1.28 13.26
C GLY A 43 -0.75 -2.12 12.13
N LEU A 44 -1.13 -1.81 10.89
CA LEU A 44 -0.69 -2.57 9.72
C LEU A 44 0.83 -2.55 9.52
N GLY A 45 1.48 -1.39 9.70
CA GLY A 45 2.94 -1.29 9.53
C GLY A 45 3.70 -2.20 10.49
N LEU A 46 3.29 -2.28 11.76
CA LEU A 46 3.86 -3.20 12.74
C LEU A 46 3.59 -4.67 12.38
N ALA A 47 2.38 -5.00 11.95
CA ALA A 47 2.02 -6.36 11.53
C ALA A 47 2.86 -6.83 10.32
N ILE A 48 3.03 -5.95 9.32
CA ILE A 48 3.91 -6.20 8.17
C ILE A 48 5.36 -6.40 8.64
N ALA A 49 5.90 -5.48 9.44
CA ALA A 49 7.28 -5.55 9.93
C ALA A 49 7.55 -6.86 10.70
N ARG A 50 6.61 -7.28 11.56
CA ARG A 50 6.68 -8.53 12.32
C ARG A 50 6.68 -9.76 11.40
N GLN A 51 5.79 -9.81 10.41
CA GLN A 51 5.70 -10.95 9.50
C GLN A 51 6.90 -11.03 8.53
N LEU A 52 7.45 -9.89 8.11
CA LEU A 52 8.66 -9.86 7.31
C LEU A 52 9.89 -10.32 8.12
N SER A 53 9.94 -9.99 9.42
CA SER A 53 10.92 -10.55 10.34
C SER A 53 10.80 -12.09 10.39
N ALA A 54 9.60 -12.63 10.53
CA ALA A 54 9.36 -14.08 10.50
C ALA A 54 9.73 -14.74 9.16
N LYS A 55 9.81 -13.97 8.08
CA LYS A 55 10.28 -14.42 6.75
C LYS A 55 11.78 -14.19 6.51
N GLY A 56 12.53 -13.82 7.55
CA GLY A 56 13.99 -13.71 7.50
C GLY A 56 14.52 -12.36 7.01
N ALA A 57 13.70 -11.30 6.94
CA ALA A 57 14.16 -9.97 6.59
C ALA A 57 14.92 -9.28 7.73
N ASN A 58 15.87 -8.41 7.37
CA ASN A 58 16.39 -7.36 8.24
C ASN A 58 15.39 -6.20 8.22
N VAL A 59 14.93 -5.73 9.38
CA VAL A 59 13.79 -4.80 9.44
C VAL A 59 14.18 -3.48 10.11
N VAL A 60 13.88 -2.39 9.42
CA VAL A 60 13.95 -1.03 9.96
C VAL A 60 12.54 -0.47 10.05
N ILE A 61 12.10 -0.11 11.24
CA ILE A 61 10.81 0.56 11.46
C ILE A 61 11.00 2.05 11.67
N VAL A 62 10.13 2.86 11.07
CA VAL A 62 10.20 4.32 11.15
C VAL A 62 8.85 4.87 11.64
N ALA A 63 8.87 5.72 12.66
CA ALA A 63 7.72 6.47 13.17
C ALA A 63 8.19 7.69 13.98
N GLN A 64 7.28 8.44 14.58
CA GLN A 64 7.65 9.64 15.35
C GLN A 64 7.91 9.34 16.84
N THR A 65 7.14 8.45 17.45
CA THR A 65 7.13 8.24 18.92
C THR A 65 8.12 7.17 19.33
N VAL A 66 9.20 7.57 20.01
CA VAL A 66 10.31 6.67 20.43
C VAL A 66 9.81 5.50 21.28
N SER A 67 9.01 5.76 22.33
CA SER A 67 8.52 4.69 23.22
C SER A 67 7.73 3.62 22.49
N LYS A 68 6.87 4.01 21.51
CA LYS A 68 6.14 3.06 20.66
C LYS A 68 7.07 2.28 19.73
N LEU A 69 8.12 2.93 19.23
CA LEU A 69 9.11 2.29 18.35
C LEU A 69 9.94 1.24 19.13
N GLU A 70 10.30 1.51 20.38
CA GLU A 70 11.03 0.56 21.23
C GLU A 70 10.21 -0.69 21.52
N GLU A 71 8.92 -0.54 21.84
CA GLU A 71 8.00 -1.66 22.05
C GLU A 71 7.77 -2.45 20.75
N ALA A 72 7.51 -1.74 19.65
CA ALA A 72 7.33 -2.35 18.34
C ALA A 72 8.58 -3.14 17.91
N LEU A 73 9.78 -2.61 18.15
CA LEU A 73 11.02 -3.29 17.80
C LEU A 73 11.21 -4.60 18.58
N LYS A 74 10.81 -4.64 19.85
CA LYS A 74 10.80 -5.89 20.64
C LYS A 74 9.90 -6.94 19.99
N THR A 75 8.69 -6.53 19.58
CA THR A 75 7.72 -7.40 18.89
C THR A 75 8.26 -7.90 17.55
N VAL A 76 8.91 -7.03 16.76
CA VAL A 76 9.52 -7.40 15.47
C VAL A 76 10.69 -8.38 15.66
N ARG A 77 11.55 -8.13 16.66
CA ARG A 77 12.69 -9.02 16.99
C ARG A 77 12.23 -10.39 17.48
N SER A 78 11.19 -10.45 18.31
CA SER A 78 10.68 -11.73 18.84
C SER A 78 10.12 -12.65 17.75
N ALA A 79 9.75 -12.11 16.60
CA ALA A 79 9.24 -12.85 15.45
C ALA A 79 10.35 -13.29 14.47
N ALA A 80 11.63 -13.03 14.77
CA ALA A 80 12.72 -13.33 13.84
C ALA A 80 12.82 -14.82 13.53
N ALA A 81 12.91 -15.15 12.23
CA ALA A 81 13.15 -16.52 11.77
C ALA A 81 14.53 -17.04 12.19
N ASN A 82 15.55 -16.16 12.17
CA ASN A 82 16.89 -16.46 12.64
C ASN A 82 17.48 -15.26 13.40
N PRO A 83 17.24 -15.16 14.71
CA PRO A 83 17.70 -14.03 15.55
C PRO A 83 19.21 -13.81 15.55
N ALA A 84 20.00 -14.83 15.22
CA ALA A 84 21.47 -14.76 15.24
C ALA A 84 22.05 -13.92 14.09
N ILE A 85 21.34 -13.84 12.96
CA ILE A 85 21.85 -13.17 11.75
C ILE A 85 20.98 -11.98 11.30
N GLN A 86 19.72 -11.97 11.66
CA GLN A 86 18.83 -10.87 11.29
C GLN A 86 19.14 -9.59 12.08
N LYS A 87 19.05 -8.46 11.41
CA LYS A 87 19.32 -7.15 11.99
C LYS A 87 18.01 -6.35 12.13
N PHE A 88 17.91 -5.56 13.20
CA PHE A 88 16.71 -4.77 13.52
C PHE A 88 17.10 -3.39 14.01
N MET A 89 16.44 -2.37 13.49
CA MET A 89 16.64 -0.98 13.87
C MET A 89 15.31 -0.23 13.91
N TYR A 90 15.21 0.78 14.79
CA TYR A 90 14.17 1.79 14.65
C TYR A 90 14.77 3.17 14.41
N LEU A 91 14.00 4.03 13.75
CA LEU A 91 14.36 5.42 13.49
C LEU A 91 13.17 6.32 13.83
N SER A 92 13.42 7.34 14.66
CA SER A 92 12.40 8.35 14.99
C SER A 92 12.54 9.56 14.06
N PHE A 93 11.52 9.77 13.19
CA PHE A 93 11.46 10.86 12.22
C PHE A 93 10.04 11.35 11.99
N ASP A 94 9.90 12.64 11.73
CA ASP A 94 8.68 13.22 11.16
C ASP A 94 8.77 13.20 9.63
N LEU A 95 8.02 12.32 8.99
CA LEU A 95 8.04 12.13 7.54
C LEU A 95 7.41 13.29 6.76
N ARG A 96 6.76 14.25 7.43
CA ARG A 96 6.24 15.47 6.79
C ARG A 96 7.35 16.43 6.38
N SER A 97 8.54 16.29 6.98
CA SER A 97 9.73 17.05 6.54
C SER A 97 10.36 16.39 5.32
N PRO A 98 10.65 17.15 4.24
CA PRO A 98 11.32 16.62 3.06
C PRO A 98 12.74 16.09 3.34
N ASP A 99 13.41 16.61 4.38
CA ASP A 99 14.77 16.19 4.75
C ASP A 99 14.79 14.84 5.48
N SER A 100 13.65 14.39 6.00
CA SER A 100 13.57 13.13 6.76
C SER A 100 13.88 11.91 5.89
N ALA A 101 13.36 11.84 4.68
CA ALA A 101 13.55 10.67 3.82
C ALA A 101 15.02 10.44 3.41
N PRO A 102 15.78 11.45 2.93
CA PRO A 102 17.22 11.29 2.69
C PRO A 102 17.99 10.88 3.95
N ALA A 103 17.68 11.49 5.11
CA ALA A 103 18.35 11.18 6.38
C ALA A 103 18.08 9.74 6.85
N ILE A 104 16.84 9.26 6.71
CA ILE A 104 16.48 7.86 7.00
C ILE A 104 17.29 6.91 6.13
N LEU A 105 17.30 7.13 4.81
CA LEU A 105 17.99 6.25 3.87
C LEU A 105 19.51 6.26 4.08
N ALA A 106 20.10 7.40 4.42
CA ALA A 106 21.51 7.49 4.78
C ALA A 106 21.85 6.67 6.04
N LYS A 107 21.01 6.77 7.10
CA LYS A 107 21.18 5.96 8.33
C LYS A 107 20.99 4.47 8.06
N VAL A 108 20.01 4.10 7.22
CA VAL A 108 19.80 2.70 6.83
C VAL A 108 21.01 2.18 6.06
N ALA A 109 21.53 2.92 5.09
CA ALA A 109 22.72 2.51 4.33
C ALA A 109 23.93 2.35 5.24
N GLN A 110 24.19 3.30 6.15
CA GLN A 110 25.28 3.18 7.13
C GLN A 110 25.17 1.92 8.00
N TRP A 111 23.96 1.61 8.46
CA TRP A 111 23.67 0.42 9.26
C TRP A 111 23.76 -0.88 8.42
N ASN A 112 23.48 -0.81 7.13
CA ASN A 112 23.47 -1.93 6.19
C ASN A 112 24.78 -2.03 5.36
N ASN A 113 25.92 -1.67 5.94
CA ASN A 113 27.25 -1.78 5.31
C ASN A 113 27.39 -0.97 3.98
N GLY A 114 26.73 0.17 3.89
CA GLY A 114 26.72 1.03 2.71
C GLY A 114 25.60 0.73 1.71
N GLU A 115 24.88 -0.38 1.89
CA GLU A 115 23.86 -0.81 0.94
C GLU A 115 22.48 -0.16 1.22
N SER A 116 21.81 0.24 0.14
CA SER A 116 20.44 0.73 0.19
C SER A 116 19.45 -0.35 0.62
N PRO A 117 18.33 0.01 1.30
CA PRO A 117 17.26 -0.95 1.51
C PRO A 117 16.71 -1.45 0.16
N GLU A 118 16.33 -2.72 0.10
CA GLU A 118 15.80 -3.32 -1.12
C GLU A 118 14.28 -3.27 -1.18
N VAL A 119 13.63 -3.04 -0.04
CA VAL A 119 12.16 -2.97 0.08
C VAL A 119 11.78 -1.80 0.95
N VAL A 120 10.85 -0.97 0.48
CA VAL A 120 10.34 0.18 1.24
C VAL A 120 8.81 0.14 1.26
N PHE A 121 8.23 0.01 2.47
CA PHE A 121 6.79 0.12 2.71
C PHE A 121 6.45 1.51 3.22
N ASN A 122 5.63 2.23 2.47
CA ASN A 122 5.04 3.50 2.88
C ASN A 122 3.69 3.23 3.55
N CYS A 123 3.71 2.96 4.88
CA CYS A 123 2.52 2.69 5.68
C CYS A 123 2.18 3.83 6.67
N ALA A 124 3.03 4.86 6.75
CA ALA A 124 2.78 5.99 7.64
C ALA A 124 1.52 6.76 7.22
N GLY A 125 0.68 7.08 8.18
CA GLY A 125 -0.52 7.85 7.94
C GLY A 125 -1.53 7.72 9.09
N ASN A 126 -2.49 8.64 9.09
CA ASN A 126 -3.67 8.64 9.95
C ASN A 126 -4.86 9.15 9.14
N CYS A 127 -6.06 9.01 9.67
CA CYS A 127 -7.25 9.59 9.09
C CYS A 127 -7.88 10.59 10.06
N ILE A 128 -8.18 11.79 9.57
CA ILE A 128 -9.00 12.80 10.23
C ILE A 128 -10.23 13.00 9.36
N PRO A 129 -11.35 12.32 9.67
CA PRO A 129 -12.60 12.49 8.93
C PRO A 129 -13.23 13.85 9.21
N GLY A 130 -13.97 14.36 8.24
CA GLY A 130 -14.69 15.62 8.35
C GLY A 130 -15.32 16.01 7.01
N PHE A 131 -16.38 16.83 7.09
CA PHE A 131 -16.95 17.46 5.90
C PHE A 131 -16.05 18.61 5.45
N PHE A 132 -15.99 18.86 4.13
CA PHE A 132 -15.12 19.87 3.55
C PHE A 132 -15.36 21.26 4.13
N ALA A 133 -16.61 21.69 4.17
CA ALA A 133 -16.97 23.04 4.61
C ALA A 133 -16.74 23.29 6.12
N SER A 134 -16.75 22.24 6.95
CA SER A 134 -16.50 22.34 8.39
C SER A 134 -15.05 22.03 8.79
N SER A 135 -14.24 21.53 7.86
CA SER A 135 -12.83 21.28 8.11
C SER A 135 -12.00 22.56 7.99
N SER A 136 -11.06 22.77 8.90
CA SER A 136 -10.13 23.89 8.76
C SER A 136 -9.13 23.66 7.62
N VAL A 137 -8.61 24.74 7.04
CA VAL A 137 -7.58 24.65 5.98
C VAL A 137 -6.34 23.94 6.49
N GLU A 138 -6.00 24.14 7.77
CA GLU A 138 -4.85 23.48 8.43
C GLU A 138 -5.05 21.96 8.47
N THR A 139 -6.27 21.48 8.77
CA THR A 139 -6.60 20.03 8.74
C THR A 139 -6.49 19.47 7.32
N LEU A 140 -7.00 20.18 6.32
CA LEU A 140 -6.89 19.77 4.91
C LEU A 140 -5.42 19.66 4.49
N ARG A 141 -4.59 20.63 4.82
CA ARG A 141 -3.15 20.62 4.53
C ARG A 141 -2.42 19.52 5.30
N ALA A 142 -2.67 19.39 6.61
CA ALA A 142 -2.04 18.38 7.46
C ALA A 142 -2.32 16.95 6.98
N GLN A 143 -3.51 16.67 6.42
CA GLN A 143 -3.81 15.36 5.84
C GLN A 143 -3.02 15.13 4.54
N MET A 144 -2.86 16.13 3.69
CA MET A 144 -1.98 16.04 2.52
C MET A 144 -0.52 15.82 2.94
N ASP A 145 -0.01 16.55 3.93
CA ASP A 145 1.36 16.44 4.41
C ASP A 145 1.63 15.05 5.02
N THR A 146 0.70 14.57 5.84
CA THR A 146 0.85 13.29 6.55
C THR A 146 0.70 12.08 5.64
N LEU A 147 -0.17 12.15 4.63
CA LEU A 147 -0.50 11.01 3.78
C LEU A 147 0.27 11.04 2.46
N TYR A 148 0.09 12.12 1.67
CA TYR A 148 0.66 12.21 0.33
C TYR A 148 2.14 12.60 0.35
N TRP A 149 2.47 13.74 0.97
CA TRP A 149 3.85 14.25 0.92
C TRP A 149 4.82 13.34 1.67
N SER A 150 4.43 12.79 2.83
CA SER A 150 5.30 11.86 3.58
C SER A 150 5.71 10.64 2.75
N CYS A 151 4.76 10.03 2.03
CA CYS A 151 5.09 8.89 1.17
C CYS A 151 5.79 9.32 -0.12
N THR A 152 5.48 10.50 -0.67
CA THR A 152 6.11 11.04 -1.87
C THR A 152 7.59 11.34 -1.62
N TYR A 153 7.93 12.00 -0.50
CA TYR A 153 9.34 12.26 -0.14
C TYR A 153 10.12 10.95 0.03
N MET A 154 9.53 9.97 0.71
CA MET A 154 10.18 8.67 0.90
C MET A 154 10.36 7.91 -0.43
N ALA A 155 9.36 7.90 -1.29
CA ALA A 155 9.42 7.29 -2.60
C ALA A 155 10.46 7.97 -3.50
N HIS A 156 10.46 9.30 -3.55
CA HIS A 156 11.40 10.10 -4.33
C HIS A 156 12.86 9.84 -3.91
N ALA A 157 13.16 9.98 -2.62
CA ALA A 157 14.50 9.73 -2.11
C ALA A 157 14.97 8.27 -2.35
N THR A 158 14.05 7.30 -2.21
CA THR A 158 14.32 5.89 -2.49
C THR A 158 14.66 5.66 -3.95
N LEU A 159 13.88 6.19 -4.88
CA LEU A 159 14.15 6.05 -6.30
C LEU A 159 15.45 6.76 -6.71
N GLN A 160 15.70 7.97 -6.20
CA GLN A 160 16.99 8.66 -6.44
C GLN A 160 18.19 7.81 -5.99
N GLN A 161 18.07 7.10 -4.86
CA GLN A 161 19.14 6.24 -4.38
C GLN A 161 19.27 4.96 -5.23
N TRP A 162 18.15 4.34 -5.63
CA TRP A 162 18.14 3.10 -6.40
C TRP A 162 18.55 3.27 -7.86
N LEU A 163 18.37 4.47 -8.41
CA LEU A 163 18.70 4.82 -9.80
C LEU A 163 20.15 5.30 -9.97
N LYS A 164 20.90 5.44 -8.88
CA LYS A 164 22.34 5.76 -9.02
C LYS A 164 23.01 4.73 -9.90
N PRO A 165 23.76 5.16 -10.92
CA PRO A 165 24.50 4.26 -11.78
C PRO A 165 25.47 3.40 -10.97
N VAL A 166 25.57 2.14 -11.32
CA VAL A 166 26.64 1.28 -10.82
C VAL A 166 27.88 1.50 -11.68
N ASP A 167 29.06 1.64 -11.06
CA ASP A 167 30.30 1.89 -11.77
C ASP A 167 30.60 0.86 -12.87
N LYS A 168 31.20 1.33 -13.98
CA LYS A 168 31.64 0.48 -15.08
C LYS A 168 32.69 -0.52 -14.55
N GLY A 169 32.32 -1.76 -14.42
CA GLY A 169 33.19 -2.82 -13.90
C GLY A 169 32.57 -3.68 -12.81
N VAL A 170 31.53 -3.17 -12.12
CA VAL A 170 30.70 -4.00 -11.28
C VAL A 170 29.70 -4.71 -12.20
N GLN A 171 29.91 -6.01 -12.40
CA GLN A 171 29.02 -6.84 -13.22
C GLN A 171 27.60 -6.71 -12.67
N LYS A 172 26.69 -6.08 -13.45
CA LYS A 172 25.24 -6.07 -13.14
C LYS A 172 24.83 -7.53 -13.04
N SER A 173 24.66 -8.05 -11.83
CA SER A 173 24.16 -9.42 -11.68
C SER A 173 22.78 -9.48 -12.32
N HIS A 174 22.62 -10.28 -13.37
CA HIS A 174 21.32 -10.57 -13.96
C HIS A 174 20.38 -11.24 -12.93
N ASP A 175 20.95 -11.80 -11.87
CA ASP A 175 20.26 -12.50 -10.77
C ASP A 175 19.93 -11.59 -9.58
N SER A 176 20.15 -10.27 -9.67
CA SER A 176 19.77 -9.38 -8.57
C SER A 176 18.24 -9.39 -8.38
N LYS A 177 17.81 -9.75 -7.16
CA LYS A 177 16.38 -9.74 -6.79
C LYS A 177 15.78 -8.35 -7.01
N PRO A 178 14.54 -8.23 -7.52
CA PRO A 178 13.86 -6.95 -7.70
C PRO A 178 13.78 -6.14 -6.40
N ARG A 179 13.92 -4.82 -6.48
CA ARG A 179 13.62 -3.88 -5.41
C ARG A 179 12.13 -3.53 -5.42
N HIS A 180 11.54 -3.35 -4.25
CA HIS A 180 10.10 -3.14 -4.14
C HIS A 180 9.78 -1.85 -3.39
N LEU A 181 9.03 -0.95 -4.02
CA LEU A 181 8.48 0.26 -3.42
C LEU A 181 6.97 0.10 -3.30
N ILE A 182 6.46 0.12 -2.08
CA ILE A 182 5.08 -0.22 -1.77
C ILE A 182 4.38 1.00 -1.14
N PHE A 183 3.22 1.35 -1.69
CA PHE A 183 2.35 2.44 -1.22
C PHE A 183 1.14 1.86 -0.50
N THR A 184 0.78 2.42 0.66
CA THR A 184 -0.45 2.07 1.37
C THR A 184 -1.48 3.20 1.20
N SER A 185 -2.36 3.03 0.22
CA SER A 185 -3.49 3.91 -0.03
C SER A 185 -4.72 3.48 0.81
N SER A 186 -5.91 3.45 0.22
CA SER A 186 -7.18 3.01 0.80
C SER A 186 -8.17 2.69 -0.31
N VAL A 187 -9.17 1.84 -0.05
CA VAL A 187 -10.32 1.66 -0.95
C VAL A 187 -11.08 2.98 -1.17
N LEU A 188 -10.97 3.94 -0.26
CA LEU A 188 -11.51 5.30 -0.42
C LEU A 188 -10.86 6.10 -1.57
N ALA A 189 -9.73 5.64 -2.12
CA ALA A 189 -9.19 6.15 -3.37
C ALA A 189 -9.94 5.61 -4.60
N PHE A 190 -10.74 4.56 -4.45
CA PHE A 190 -11.61 3.99 -5.48
C PHE A 190 -13.04 4.54 -5.37
N MET A 191 -13.51 4.70 -4.15
CA MET A 191 -14.86 5.16 -3.84
C MET A 191 -14.81 6.16 -2.68
N PRO A 192 -14.73 7.47 -2.97
CA PRO A 192 -14.76 8.49 -1.94
C PRO A 192 -16.13 8.56 -1.28
N LEU A 193 -16.15 8.72 0.05
CA LEU A 193 -17.37 8.86 0.85
C LEU A 193 -17.48 10.26 1.46
N ALA A 194 -18.71 10.71 1.67
CA ALA A 194 -18.99 11.93 2.43
C ALA A 194 -18.46 11.82 3.86
N GLY A 195 -17.83 12.89 4.36
CA GLY A 195 -17.18 12.91 5.65
C GLY A 195 -15.70 12.51 5.64
N TYR A 196 -15.12 12.24 4.47
CA TYR A 196 -13.67 12.03 4.31
C TYR A 196 -13.01 13.05 3.40
N ALA A 197 -13.57 14.24 3.31
CA ALA A 197 -13.02 15.30 2.43
C ALA A 197 -11.55 15.67 2.73
N PRO A 198 -11.05 15.66 3.97
CA PRO A 198 -9.62 15.87 4.23
C PRO A 198 -8.74 14.70 3.78
N TYR A 199 -9.25 13.47 3.80
CA TYR A 199 -8.48 12.23 3.61
C TYR A 199 -8.46 11.72 2.16
N ASN A 200 -9.63 11.66 1.51
CA ASN A 200 -9.80 11.05 0.19
C ASN A 200 -8.89 11.65 -0.89
N PRO A 201 -8.70 12.99 -0.98
CA PRO A 201 -7.84 13.57 -2.01
C PRO A 201 -6.39 13.08 -1.91
N ALA A 202 -5.87 12.96 -0.69
CA ALA A 202 -4.49 12.48 -0.47
C ALA A 202 -4.34 11.01 -0.93
N LYS A 203 -5.32 10.15 -0.62
CA LYS A 203 -5.28 8.73 -1.02
C LYS A 203 -5.48 8.54 -2.52
N ALA A 204 -6.29 9.37 -3.15
CA ALA A 204 -6.43 9.40 -4.61
C ALA A 204 -5.14 9.88 -5.30
N ALA A 205 -4.49 10.93 -4.76
CA ALA A 205 -3.20 11.41 -5.25
C ALA A 205 -2.10 10.34 -5.14
N MET A 206 -2.04 9.59 -4.01
CA MET A 206 -1.12 8.46 -3.84
C MET A 206 -1.34 7.38 -4.91
N ARG A 207 -2.58 7.08 -5.25
CA ARG A 207 -2.93 6.13 -6.31
C ARG A 207 -2.35 6.59 -7.65
N THR A 208 -2.65 7.83 -8.04
CA THR A 208 -2.16 8.38 -9.31
C THR A 208 -0.63 8.40 -9.36
N LEU A 209 0.04 8.75 -8.26
CA LEU A 209 1.50 8.69 -8.16
C LEU A 209 2.02 7.26 -8.37
N ALA A 210 1.43 6.27 -7.71
CA ALA A 210 1.83 4.87 -7.86
C ALA A 210 1.64 4.37 -9.30
N ASP A 211 0.51 4.70 -9.95
CA ASP A 211 0.24 4.36 -11.36
C ASP A 211 1.27 5.00 -12.31
N THR A 212 1.63 6.27 -12.09
CA THR A 212 2.66 6.98 -12.86
C THR A 212 4.03 6.31 -12.67
N LEU A 213 4.44 6.09 -11.43
CA LEU A 213 5.72 5.45 -11.13
C LEU A 213 5.80 4.02 -11.65
N ASN A 214 4.69 3.28 -11.67
CA ASN A 214 4.67 1.94 -12.25
C ASN A 214 4.98 1.94 -13.77
N GLN A 215 4.66 3.02 -14.48
CA GLN A 215 5.06 3.24 -15.87
C GLN A 215 6.51 3.72 -15.98
N GLU A 216 6.93 4.70 -15.16
CA GLU A 216 8.29 5.24 -15.19
C GLU A 216 9.35 4.16 -14.88
N VAL A 217 9.09 3.26 -13.93
CA VAL A 217 10.04 2.19 -13.62
C VAL A 217 10.27 1.22 -14.79
N GLN A 218 9.35 1.14 -15.77
CA GLN A 218 9.60 0.35 -16.98
C GLN A 218 10.71 0.97 -17.84
N VAL A 219 10.83 2.29 -17.87
CA VAL A 219 11.95 2.98 -18.53
C VAL A 219 13.26 2.60 -17.85
N TYR A 220 13.29 2.65 -16.51
CA TYR A 220 14.49 2.31 -15.74
C TYR A 220 14.87 0.82 -15.86
N ASN A 221 13.87 -0.06 -15.81
CA ASN A 221 14.06 -1.49 -15.98
C ASN A 221 14.51 -1.85 -17.40
N GLY A 222 14.02 -1.13 -18.41
CA GLY A 222 14.49 -1.24 -19.80
C GLY A 222 15.94 -0.80 -19.94
N ALA A 223 16.33 0.32 -19.33
CA ALA A 223 17.71 0.85 -19.38
C ALA A 223 18.74 -0.13 -18.80
N ARG A 224 18.37 -1.00 -17.84
CA ARG A 224 19.27 -2.06 -17.32
C ARG A 224 19.75 -3.04 -18.39
N LYS A 225 18.99 -3.22 -19.46
CA LYS A 225 19.33 -4.14 -20.56
C LYS A 225 20.29 -3.51 -21.57
N ASN A 226 20.52 -2.21 -21.49
CA ASN A 226 21.45 -1.51 -22.36
C ASN A 226 22.89 -1.64 -21.85
N ALA A 227 23.87 -1.40 -22.74
CA ALA A 227 25.29 -1.33 -22.40
C ALA A 227 25.64 -0.12 -21.53
N GLU A 228 24.76 0.91 -21.49
CA GLU A 228 24.91 2.10 -20.66
C GLU A 228 24.66 1.82 -19.18
N PRO A 229 25.20 2.65 -18.27
CA PRO A 229 24.93 2.55 -16.84
C PRO A 229 23.44 2.65 -16.54
N GLY A 230 22.90 1.73 -15.77
CA GLY A 230 21.50 1.70 -15.35
C GLY A 230 21.38 1.21 -13.90
N PRO A 231 20.16 1.15 -13.33
CA PRO A 231 19.95 0.71 -11.95
C PRO A 231 20.47 -0.71 -11.71
N ALA A 232 20.99 -0.97 -10.50
CA ALA A 232 21.59 -2.26 -10.12
C ALA A 232 20.58 -3.41 -10.15
N ALA A 233 19.31 -3.15 -9.83
CA ALA A 233 18.25 -4.14 -9.76
C ALA A 233 16.98 -3.68 -10.47
N GLU A 234 16.12 -4.61 -10.88
CA GLU A 234 14.75 -4.30 -11.31
C GLU A 234 13.99 -3.60 -10.19
N ILE A 235 13.14 -2.64 -10.54
CA ILE A 235 12.29 -1.93 -9.59
C ILE A 235 10.84 -2.31 -9.86
N LYS A 236 10.11 -2.68 -8.81
CA LYS A 236 8.67 -2.97 -8.84
C LYS A 236 7.92 -2.03 -7.91
N ILE A 237 6.83 -1.47 -8.43
CA ILE A 237 5.89 -0.65 -7.66
C ILE A 237 4.71 -1.52 -7.26
N HIS A 238 4.20 -1.33 -6.03
CA HIS A 238 2.98 -1.96 -5.55
C HIS A 238 2.14 -0.93 -4.80
N ALA A 239 0.82 -1.07 -4.89
CA ALA A 239 -0.12 -0.21 -4.19
C ALA A 239 -1.18 -1.04 -3.46
N ILE A 240 -1.27 -0.83 -2.15
CA ILE A 240 -2.17 -1.54 -1.23
C ILE A 240 -3.37 -0.64 -0.95
N TYR A 241 -4.57 -1.20 -1.04
CA TYR A 241 -5.83 -0.49 -0.82
C TYR A 241 -6.66 -1.24 0.24
N PRO A 242 -6.36 -1.07 1.53
CA PRO A 242 -7.10 -1.69 2.61
C PRO A 242 -8.45 -0.99 2.82
N MET A 243 -9.38 -1.73 3.40
CA MET A 243 -10.57 -1.20 4.09
C MET A 243 -10.19 -0.70 5.50
N GLY A 244 -11.16 -0.46 6.37
CA GLY A 244 -10.91 -0.12 7.77
C GLY A 244 -9.98 -1.14 8.46
N ILE A 245 -9.00 -0.67 9.24
CA ILE A 245 -7.99 -1.52 9.90
C ILE A 245 -8.08 -1.30 11.40
N ARG A 246 -8.33 -2.33 12.20
CA ARG A 246 -8.32 -2.24 13.65
C ARG A 246 -6.97 -1.78 14.16
N SER A 247 -6.94 -0.58 14.75
CA SER A 247 -5.72 0.03 15.26
C SER A 247 -6.07 1.22 16.15
N PRO A 248 -5.14 1.71 16.98
CA PRO A 248 -5.36 2.95 17.73
C PRO A 248 -5.69 4.15 16.83
N GLY A 249 -5.20 4.17 15.59
CA GLY A 249 -5.55 5.18 14.58
C GLY A 249 -7.01 5.08 14.15
N PHE A 250 -7.52 3.88 13.96
CA PHE A 250 -8.92 3.61 13.63
C PHE A 250 -9.87 3.99 14.78
N GLU A 251 -9.51 3.68 16.01
CA GLU A 251 -10.31 4.09 17.19
C GLU A 251 -10.44 5.62 17.28
N ASN A 252 -9.36 6.33 16.98
CA ASN A 252 -9.39 7.79 16.92
C ASN A 252 -10.25 8.31 15.75
N GLU A 253 -10.16 7.67 14.59
CA GLU A 253 -10.98 7.96 13.41
C GLU A 253 -12.48 7.79 13.75
N GLU A 254 -12.87 6.65 14.35
CA GLU A 254 -14.24 6.35 14.73
C GLU A 254 -14.83 7.40 15.70
N ARG A 255 -14.00 7.93 16.60
CA ARG A 255 -14.42 8.98 17.52
C ARG A 255 -14.72 10.30 16.82
N LEU A 256 -13.96 10.64 15.79
CA LEU A 256 -14.08 11.88 15.03
C LEU A 256 -15.05 11.79 13.85
N LYS A 257 -15.42 10.58 13.44
CA LYS A 257 -16.22 10.30 12.25
C LYS A 257 -17.62 10.91 12.34
N PRO A 258 -18.06 11.72 11.35
CA PRO A 258 -19.41 12.26 11.29
C PRO A 258 -20.49 11.16 11.32
N ALA A 259 -21.66 11.47 11.86
CA ALA A 259 -22.75 10.49 12.00
C ALA A 259 -23.25 9.95 10.65
N LEU A 260 -23.32 10.79 9.61
CA LEU A 260 -23.62 10.34 8.25
C LEU A 260 -22.59 9.32 7.75
N THR A 261 -21.31 9.59 7.97
CA THR A 261 -20.22 8.71 7.52
C THR A 261 -20.30 7.35 8.20
N LYS A 262 -20.59 7.31 9.51
CA LYS A 262 -20.86 6.07 10.25
C LYS A 262 -22.02 5.27 9.67
N MET A 263 -23.10 5.94 9.29
CA MET A 263 -24.25 5.28 8.65
C MET A 263 -23.90 4.73 7.26
N LEU A 264 -23.08 5.45 6.49
CA LEU A 264 -22.65 4.97 5.17
C LEU A 264 -21.73 3.76 5.25
N GLU A 265 -21.02 3.56 6.37
CA GLU A 265 -20.06 2.47 6.62
C GLU A 265 -20.60 1.46 7.64
N GLU A 266 -21.91 1.44 7.95
CA GLU A 266 -22.47 0.58 9.00
C GLU A 266 -22.24 -0.92 8.78
N ASP A 267 -22.10 -1.33 7.52
CA ASP A 267 -21.82 -2.70 7.12
C ASP A 267 -20.30 -3.02 7.05
N ASP A 268 -19.44 -2.02 7.23
CA ASP A 268 -18.00 -2.18 7.13
C ASP A 268 -17.44 -2.91 8.37
N LYS A 269 -16.71 -4.00 8.13
CA LYS A 269 -16.02 -4.74 9.18
C LYS A 269 -14.53 -4.47 9.11
N PRO A 270 -13.96 -3.72 10.06
CA PRO A 270 -12.53 -3.42 10.05
C PRO A 270 -11.71 -4.71 10.19
N GLN A 271 -10.68 -4.81 9.33
CA GLN A 271 -9.80 -5.98 9.24
C GLN A 271 -8.78 -6.02 10.39
N GLN A 272 -8.42 -7.22 10.81
CA GLN A 272 -7.33 -7.39 11.77
C GLN A 272 -5.98 -7.12 11.08
N PRO A 273 -5.07 -6.34 11.69
CA PRO A 273 -3.78 -5.99 11.07
C PRO A 273 -2.96 -7.19 10.63
N ASP A 274 -2.96 -8.27 11.42
CA ASP A 274 -2.17 -9.48 11.14
C ASP A 274 -2.72 -10.28 9.95
N GLU A 275 -4.02 -10.44 9.85
CA GLU A 275 -4.68 -11.13 8.73
C GLU A 275 -4.47 -10.33 7.44
N LEU A 276 -4.65 -9.01 7.53
CA LEU A 276 -4.42 -8.10 6.41
C LEU A 276 -2.96 -8.15 5.94
N ALA A 277 -1.99 -8.10 6.86
CA ALA A 277 -0.57 -8.20 6.53
C ALA A 277 -0.24 -9.53 5.85
N SER A 278 -0.82 -10.65 6.32
CA SER A 278 -0.63 -11.97 5.70
C SER A 278 -1.14 -11.98 4.25
N THR A 279 -2.33 -11.44 4.01
CA THR A 279 -2.91 -11.32 2.67
C THR A 279 -2.06 -10.43 1.76
N ILE A 280 -1.63 -9.26 2.25
CA ILE A 280 -0.77 -8.33 1.50
C ILE A 280 0.53 -9.01 1.08
N ILE A 281 1.20 -9.70 2.00
CA ILE A 281 2.47 -10.39 1.70
C ILE A 281 2.25 -11.50 0.68
N ALA A 282 1.17 -12.29 0.79
CA ALA A 282 0.84 -13.31 -0.19
C ALA A 282 0.56 -12.74 -1.59
N GLU A 283 -0.11 -11.60 -1.68
CA GLU A 283 -0.36 -10.91 -2.95
C GLU A 283 0.93 -10.29 -3.53
N LEU A 284 1.85 -9.79 -2.69
CA LEU A 284 3.19 -9.36 -3.12
C LEU A 284 4.02 -10.55 -3.64
N GLU A 285 3.98 -11.69 -2.95
CA GLU A 285 4.62 -12.94 -3.40
C GLU A 285 4.05 -13.41 -4.73
N ALA A 286 2.78 -13.09 -5.00
CA ALA A 286 2.11 -13.29 -6.27
C ALA A 286 2.50 -12.29 -7.36
N GLY A 287 3.25 -11.26 -7.05
CA GLY A 287 3.63 -10.22 -8.00
C GLY A 287 2.52 -9.25 -8.36
N LYS A 288 1.47 -9.13 -7.54
CA LYS A 288 0.37 -8.20 -7.80
C LYS A 288 0.83 -6.75 -7.67
N TYR A 289 0.35 -5.91 -8.59
CA TYR A 289 0.56 -4.46 -8.54
C TYR A 289 -0.44 -3.79 -7.59
N ILE A 290 -1.73 -3.95 -7.83
CA ILE A 290 -2.81 -3.44 -6.97
C ILE A 290 -3.29 -4.56 -6.05
N ILE A 291 -3.20 -4.31 -4.75
CA ILE A 291 -3.49 -5.27 -3.69
C ILE A 291 -4.70 -4.80 -2.88
N THR A 292 -5.72 -5.65 -2.82
CA THR A 292 -6.89 -5.49 -1.94
C THR A 292 -7.07 -6.80 -1.16
N ALA A 293 -7.63 -6.73 0.05
CA ALA A 293 -7.69 -7.90 0.94
C ALA A 293 -9.13 -8.33 1.29
N SER A 294 -10.11 -7.90 0.49
CA SER A 294 -11.52 -8.29 0.67
C SER A 294 -12.23 -8.40 -0.66
N LEU A 295 -13.32 -9.19 -0.72
CA LEU A 295 -14.14 -9.30 -1.92
C LEU A 295 -14.68 -7.94 -2.36
N ILE A 296 -15.17 -7.13 -1.41
CA ILE A 296 -15.66 -5.78 -1.67
C ILE A 296 -14.53 -4.91 -2.24
N GLY A 297 -13.32 -4.97 -1.66
CA GLY A 297 -12.14 -4.28 -2.18
C GLY A 297 -11.79 -4.69 -3.62
N HIS A 298 -11.91 -5.97 -3.98
CA HIS A 298 -11.70 -6.42 -5.37
C HIS A 298 -12.76 -5.88 -6.33
N ILE A 299 -14.02 -5.82 -5.91
CA ILE A 299 -15.11 -5.24 -6.70
C ILE A 299 -14.88 -3.73 -6.86
N MET A 300 -14.56 -3.01 -5.77
CA MET A 300 -14.25 -1.58 -5.81
C MET A 300 -13.04 -1.29 -6.69
N LYS A 301 -12.00 -2.09 -6.58
CA LYS A 301 -10.85 -2.03 -7.51
C LYS A 301 -11.34 -2.13 -8.96
N GLY A 302 -12.23 -3.08 -9.28
CA GLY A 302 -12.73 -3.34 -10.62
C GLY A 302 -13.27 -2.07 -11.29
N TRP A 303 -14.24 -1.37 -10.68
CA TRP A 303 -14.81 -0.17 -11.31
C TRP A 303 -13.83 1.02 -11.38
N ALA A 304 -12.77 0.98 -10.60
CA ALA A 304 -11.82 2.08 -10.49
C ALA A 304 -10.53 1.89 -11.30
N MET A 305 -10.33 0.74 -11.96
CA MET A 305 -9.05 0.43 -12.62
C MET A 305 -8.58 1.48 -13.62
N GLY A 306 -9.48 2.04 -14.44
CA GLY A 306 -9.10 3.05 -15.43
C GLY A 306 -7.86 2.62 -16.24
N GLY A 307 -6.81 3.45 -16.21
CA GLY A 307 -5.51 3.18 -16.86
C GLY A 307 -4.52 2.34 -16.03
N SER A 308 -4.89 1.88 -14.82
CA SER A 308 -4.00 1.08 -13.97
C SER A 308 -3.72 -0.29 -14.59
N GLN A 309 -2.52 -0.83 -14.34
CA GLN A 309 -2.10 -2.13 -14.86
C GLN A 309 -2.92 -3.28 -14.27
N ARG A 310 -3.40 -4.17 -15.14
CA ARG A 310 -4.09 -5.41 -14.76
C ARG A 310 -3.11 -6.58 -14.75
N VAL A 311 -3.20 -7.41 -13.72
CA VAL A 311 -2.32 -8.58 -13.54
C VAL A 311 -3.17 -9.85 -13.44
N GLY A 312 -3.44 -10.46 -14.57
CA GLY A 312 -4.20 -11.70 -14.68
C GLY A 312 -5.69 -11.50 -14.99
N ILE A 313 -6.34 -12.59 -15.42
CA ILE A 313 -7.71 -12.61 -15.93
C ILE A 313 -8.75 -12.16 -14.87
N MET A 314 -8.48 -12.39 -13.59
CA MET A 314 -9.40 -12.01 -12.53
C MET A 314 -9.59 -10.49 -12.43
N ASP A 315 -8.58 -9.69 -12.77
CA ASP A 315 -8.72 -8.24 -12.78
C ASP A 315 -9.75 -7.80 -13.83
N TYR A 316 -9.77 -8.42 -15.01
CA TYR A 316 -10.76 -8.12 -16.06
C TYR A 316 -12.17 -8.57 -15.65
N LEU A 317 -12.31 -9.70 -14.94
CA LEU A 317 -13.61 -10.14 -14.42
C LEU A 317 -14.14 -9.15 -13.36
N TYR A 318 -13.29 -8.69 -12.46
CA TYR A 318 -13.66 -7.67 -11.47
C TYR A 318 -13.96 -6.32 -12.12
N ASP A 319 -13.25 -5.91 -13.18
CA ASP A 319 -13.56 -4.71 -13.95
C ASP A 319 -14.98 -4.76 -14.51
N TRP A 320 -15.33 -5.87 -15.17
CA TRP A 320 -16.64 -6.05 -15.74
C TRP A 320 -17.73 -6.03 -14.67
N LEU A 321 -17.56 -6.84 -13.61
CA LEU A 321 -18.52 -6.92 -12.50
C LEU A 321 -18.62 -5.58 -11.76
N GLY A 322 -17.51 -4.96 -11.44
CA GLY A 322 -17.47 -3.67 -10.76
C GLY A 322 -18.15 -2.57 -11.57
N SER A 323 -17.93 -2.51 -12.89
CA SER A 323 -18.58 -1.54 -13.77
C SER A 323 -20.09 -1.65 -13.79
N ILE A 324 -20.65 -2.83 -13.57
CA ILE A 324 -22.11 -3.03 -13.44
C ILE A 324 -22.58 -2.59 -12.03
N ILE A 325 -21.88 -3.01 -11.00
CA ILE A 325 -22.27 -2.77 -9.60
C ILE A 325 -22.24 -1.27 -9.28
N VAL A 326 -21.25 -0.52 -9.76
CA VAL A 326 -21.12 0.92 -9.47
C VAL A 326 -22.31 1.74 -9.96
N LEU A 327 -23.02 1.27 -11.02
CA LEU A 327 -24.25 1.93 -11.51
C LEU A 327 -25.37 1.97 -10.46
N PHE A 328 -25.37 1.05 -9.52
CA PHE A 328 -26.36 0.98 -8.44
C PHE A 328 -25.84 1.57 -7.14
N ILE A 329 -24.57 1.32 -6.83
CA ILE A 329 -23.93 1.78 -5.57
C ILE A 329 -23.87 3.31 -5.50
N THR A 330 -23.40 3.97 -6.56
CA THR A 330 -23.24 5.44 -6.55
C THR A 330 -24.57 6.17 -6.37
N PRO A 331 -25.66 5.85 -7.12
CA PRO A 331 -26.96 6.47 -6.87
C PRO A 331 -27.53 6.20 -5.47
N ASP A 332 -27.31 5.00 -4.91
CA ASP A 332 -27.74 4.66 -3.56
C ASP A 332 -27.07 5.55 -2.52
N PHE A 333 -25.74 5.69 -2.57
CA PHE A 333 -25.01 6.57 -1.67
C PHE A 333 -25.45 8.04 -1.80
N MET A 334 -25.64 8.54 -3.02
CA MET A 334 -26.15 9.90 -3.24
C MET A 334 -27.55 10.08 -2.64
N SER A 335 -28.44 9.09 -2.81
CA SER A 335 -29.77 9.07 -2.23
C SER A 335 -29.72 9.07 -0.69
N LYS A 336 -28.85 8.25 -0.09
CA LYS A 336 -28.65 8.19 1.37
C LYS A 336 -28.18 9.55 1.91
N CYS A 337 -27.20 10.19 1.27
CA CYS A 337 -26.73 11.52 1.64
C CYS A 337 -27.86 12.57 1.56
N TRP A 338 -28.64 12.57 0.49
CA TRP A 338 -29.72 13.50 0.30
C TRP A 338 -30.85 13.32 1.36
N LYS A 339 -31.27 12.07 1.61
CA LYS A 339 -32.25 11.72 2.62
C LYS A 339 -31.80 12.15 4.02
N TRP A 340 -30.54 11.87 4.36
CA TRP A 340 -29.94 12.31 5.61
C TRP A 340 -30.05 13.84 5.79
N GLY A 341 -29.62 14.60 4.78
CA GLY A 341 -29.70 16.06 4.81
C GLY A 341 -31.12 16.58 4.97
N LYS A 342 -32.10 15.93 4.30
CA LYS A 342 -33.52 16.26 4.42
C LYS A 342 -34.07 16.01 5.84
N GLU A 343 -33.69 14.93 6.48
CA GLU A 343 -34.19 14.48 7.77
C GLU A 343 -33.48 15.11 8.96
N LYS A 344 -32.16 15.24 8.88
CA LYS A 344 -31.28 15.68 10.00
C LYS A 344 -30.75 17.10 9.83
N GLY A 345 -30.94 17.72 8.67
CA GLY A 345 -30.34 19.01 8.35
C GLY A 345 -28.82 18.94 8.35
N LEU A 346 -28.18 20.05 8.69
CA LEU A 346 -26.71 20.12 8.75
C LEU A 346 -26.09 19.52 10.05
N GLN A 347 -26.93 19.05 10.98
CA GLN A 347 -26.49 18.54 12.28
C GLN A 347 -25.62 17.25 12.20
N GLY A 348 -25.48 16.63 11.05
CA GLY A 348 -24.57 15.49 10.86
C GLY A 348 -23.38 15.80 9.97
N ALA A 349 -23.28 17.06 9.54
CA ALA A 349 -22.24 17.57 8.66
C ALA A 349 -21.25 18.52 9.37
N SER A 350 -21.39 18.66 10.70
CA SER A 350 -20.49 19.47 11.54
C SER A 350 -19.65 18.61 12.47
#